data_f631fed96e8ed317d5801b3ac19c9ed6
#
_entry.id   f631fed96e8ed317d5801b3ac19c9ed6
#
_cell.length_a   1.000
_cell.length_b   1.000
_cell.length_c   1.000
_cell.angle_alpha   90.00
_cell.angle_beta   90.00
_cell.angle_gamma   90.00
#
_symmetry.space_group_name_H-M   'P 1'
#
loop_
_entity.id
_entity.type
_entity.pdbx_description
1 polymer ?
#
loop_
_entity_poly.entity_id
_entity_poly.type
_entity_poly.pdbx_seq_one_letter_code
_entity_poly.pdbx_strand_id
1 'polypeptide(L)' 'MYIDHIFVNTPIHRLGITTWSGNTRMIKTAEKIGMVEEGRIRQARTVDGQYYDAVKMGILRSEWEQAK' A
#
# COMPACT_ATOMS: atom_id res chain seq x y z
N MET A 1 0.78 15.96 -1.41
CA MET A 1 1.24 14.54 -1.34
C MET A 1 0.81 13.82 -2.60
N TYR A 2 1.57 12.83 -3.03
CA TYR A 2 1.31 12.12 -4.28
C TYR A 2 -0.10 11.51 -4.34
N ILE A 3 -0.54 10.89 -3.24
CA ILE A 3 -1.84 10.25 -3.17
C ILE A 3 -2.98 11.28 -3.30
N ASP A 4 -2.80 12.46 -2.72
CA ASP A 4 -3.79 13.54 -2.85
C ASP A 4 -3.91 13.99 -4.30
N HIS A 5 -2.78 14.10 -4.98
CA HIS A 5 -2.74 14.47 -6.39
C HIS A 5 -3.55 13.49 -7.25
N ILE A 6 -3.38 12.20 -7.01
CA ILE A 6 -4.10 11.19 -7.75
C ILE A 6 -5.61 11.28 -7.50
N PHE A 7 -6.03 11.35 -6.24
CA PHE A 7 -7.45 11.40 -5.91
C PHE A 7 -8.15 12.68 -6.37
N VAL A 8 -7.42 13.80 -6.35
CA VAL A 8 -7.98 15.08 -6.82
C VAL A 8 -8.12 15.10 -8.34
N ASN A 9 -7.18 14.52 -9.07
CA ASN A 9 -7.12 14.64 -10.52
C ASN A 9 -7.72 13.47 -11.29
N THR A 10 -8.17 12.41 -10.60
CA THR A 10 -8.78 11.25 -11.27
C THR A 10 -10.05 10.84 -10.55
N PRO A 11 -11.01 10.20 -11.26
CA PRO A 11 -12.26 9.75 -10.64
C PRO A 11 -12.15 8.36 -9.97
N ILE A 12 -10.96 7.85 -9.75
CA ILE A 12 -10.80 6.52 -9.16
C ILE A 12 -11.27 6.52 -7.71
N HIS A 13 -11.78 5.38 -7.25
CA HIS A 13 -12.32 5.24 -5.90
C HIS A 13 -11.38 4.47 -4.96
N ARG A 14 -10.29 3.92 -5.48
CA ARG A 14 -9.29 3.24 -4.65
C ARG A 14 -7.91 3.34 -5.29
N LEU A 15 -6.89 3.28 -4.46
CA LEU A 15 -5.50 3.29 -4.90
C LEU A 15 -4.76 2.21 -4.11
N GLY A 16 -3.98 1.40 -4.80
CA GLY A 16 -3.23 0.31 -4.16
C GLY A 16 -1.79 0.28 -4.61
N ILE A 17 -0.96 -0.28 -3.75
CA ILE A 17 0.44 -0.59 -4.07
C ILE A 17 0.75 -2.01 -3.65
N THR A 18 1.77 -2.60 -4.26
CA THR A 18 2.27 -3.90 -3.88
C THR A 18 3.73 -3.75 -3.47
N THR A 19 4.07 -4.30 -2.32
CA THR A 19 5.44 -4.33 -1.82
C THR A 19 5.71 -5.73 -1.25
N TRP A 20 6.77 -5.89 -0.47
CA TRP A 20 7.12 -7.17 0.11
C TRP A 20 7.45 -7.00 1.59
N SER A 21 7.32 -8.10 2.35
CA SER A 21 7.41 -8.05 3.81
C SER A 21 8.78 -7.59 4.33
N GLY A 22 9.82 -7.70 3.51
CA GLY A 22 11.15 -7.21 3.87
C GLY A 22 11.29 -5.69 3.73
N ASN A 23 10.36 -5.02 3.05
CA ASN A 23 10.42 -3.58 2.87
C ASN A 23 9.56 -2.87 3.92
N THR A 24 10.02 -2.92 5.17
CA THR A 24 9.27 -2.34 6.28
C THR A 24 9.12 -0.83 6.15
N ARG A 25 10.10 -0.17 5.51
CA ARG A 25 10.04 1.27 5.29
C ARG A 25 8.85 1.65 4.41
N MET A 26 8.65 0.93 3.32
CA MET A 26 7.53 1.20 2.41
C MET A 26 6.19 0.91 3.08
N ILE A 27 6.11 -0.16 3.84
CA ILE A 27 4.90 -0.52 4.58
C ILE A 27 4.54 0.59 5.57
N LYS A 28 5.52 1.07 6.34
CA LYS A 28 5.29 2.16 7.30
C LYS A 28 4.89 3.45 6.61
N THR A 29 5.51 3.75 5.48
CA THR A 29 5.15 4.93 4.69
C THR A 29 3.70 4.85 4.20
N ALA A 30 3.30 3.69 3.69
CA ALA A 30 1.93 3.47 3.24
C ALA A 30 0.93 3.64 4.40
N GLU A 31 1.25 3.09 5.57
CA GLU A 31 0.40 3.22 6.74
C GLU A 31 0.24 4.67 7.18
N LYS A 32 1.32 5.46 7.08
CA LYS A 32 1.28 6.89 7.43
C LYS A 32 0.33 7.69 6.56
N ILE A 33 0.18 7.32 5.30
CA ILE A 33 -0.73 8.04 4.39
C ILE A 33 -2.14 7.45 4.40
N GLY A 34 -2.40 6.50 5.30
CA GLY A 34 -3.75 5.96 5.50
C GLY A 34 -4.03 4.65 4.80
N MET A 35 -3.05 4.05 4.14
CA MET A 35 -3.23 2.75 3.53
C MET A 35 -3.29 1.64 4.57
N VAL A 36 -4.07 0.61 4.28
CA VAL A 36 -4.16 -0.58 5.12
C VAL A 36 -3.72 -1.79 4.32
N GLU A 37 -3.26 -2.82 5.03
CA GLU A 37 -2.91 -4.08 4.39
C GLU A 37 -4.19 -4.76 3.92
N GLU A 38 -4.30 -4.99 2.62
CA GLU A 38 -5.48 -5.60 2.02
C GLU A 38 -5.30 -7.08 1.71
N GLY A 39 -4.07 -7.53 1.63
CA GLY A 39 -3.79 -8.93 1.34
C GLY A 39 -2.31 -9.24 1.42
N ARG A 40 -2.02 -10.51 1.52
CA ARG A 40 -0.64 -10.98 1.62
C ARG A 40 -0.53 -12.33 0.91
N ILE A 41 0.47 -12.44 0.01
CA ILE A 41 0.77 -13.70 -0.65
C ILE A 41 2.02 -14.24 0.01
N ARG A 42 1.88 -15.37 0.68
CA ARG A 42 2.98 -15.95 1.46
C ARG A 42 4.07 -16.52 0.57
N GLN A 43 5.33 -16.27 0.95
CA GLN A 43 6.51 -16.80 0.28
C GLN A 43 6.53 -16.53 -1.23
N ALA A 44 6.04 -15.36 -1.62
CA ALA A 44 5.93 -14.97 -3.02
C ALA A 44 7.27 -14.53 -3.61
N ARG A 45 8.25 -14.26 -2.75
CA ARG A 45 9.54 -13.72 -3.18
C ARG A 45 10.68 -14.37 -2.40
N THR A 46 11.79 -14.66 -3.08
CA THR A 46 13.00 -15.19 -2.46
C THR A 46 14.13 -14.18 -2.62
N VAL A 47 14.76 -13.80 -1.51
CA VAL A 47 15.89 -12.88 -1.49
C VAL A 47 16.96 -13.46 -0.56
N ASP A 48 18.16 -13.66 -1.09
CA ASP A 48 19.29 -14.21 -0.32
C ASP A 48 18.95 -15.50 0.42
N GLY A 49 18.22 -16.38 -0.23
CA GLY A 49 17.86 -17.67 0.34
C GLY A 49 16.73 -17.64 1.35
N GLN A 50 16.13 -16.47 1.59
CA GLN A 50 15.01 -16.34 2.51
C GLN A 50 13.72 -16.01 1.75
N TYR A 51 12.61 -16.50 2.28
CA TYR A 51 11.30 -16.26 1.70
C TYR A 51 10.65 -15.02 2.31
N TYR A 52 10.00 -14.23 1.47
CA TYR A 52 9.26 -13.05 1.88
C TYR A 52 7.89 -13.04 1.24
N ASP A 53 6.95 -12.40 1.92
CA ASP A 53 5.59 -12.29 1.42
C ASP A 53 5.44 -11.08 0.50
N ALA A 54 4.52 -11.18 -0.45
CA ALA A 54 4.05 -10.02 -1.19
C ALA A 54 2.93 -9.37 -0.37
N VAL A 55 3.05 -8.07 -0.11
CA VAL A 55 2.10 -7.33 0.72
C VAL A 55 1.38 -6.32 -0.15
N LYS A 56 0.05 -6.37 -0.12
CA LYS A 56 -0.79 -5.43 -0.87
C LYS A 56 -1.39 -4.41 0.10
N MET A 57 -1.12 -3.14 -0.16
CA MET A 57 -1.63 -2.03 0.65
C MET A 57 -2.57 -1.20 -0.21
N GLY A 58 -3.62 -0.68 0.40
CA GLY A 58 -4.57 0.13 -0.36
C GLY A 58 -5.30 1.14 0.49
N ILE A 59 -5.90 2.11 -0.18
CA ILE A 59 -6.74 3.12 0.45
C ILE A 59 -7.92 3.42 -0.46
N LEU A 60 -9.09 3.55 0.14
CA LEU A 60 -10.30 3.94 -0.58
C LEU A 60 -10.41 5.46 -0.59
N ARG A 61 -11.06 5.99 -1.64
CA ARG A 61 -11.29 7.44 -1.72
C ARG A 61 -12.04 7.96 -0.49
N SER A 62 -13.03 7.19 -0.02
CA SER A 62 -13.79 7.58 1.17
C SER A 62 -12.90 7.68 2.41
N GLU A 63 -11.94 6.79 2.54
CA GLU A 63 -10.98 6.84 3.64
C GLU A 63 -10.07 8.06 3.55
N TRP A 64 -9.60 8.37 2.34
CA TRP A 64 -8.78 9.55 2.10
C TRP A 64 -9.54 10.84 2.41
N GLU A 65 -10.80 10.92 2.01
CA GLU A 65 -11.64 12.09 2.28
C GLU A 65 -11.89 12.28 3.77
N GLN A 66 -12.06 11.18 4.52
CA GLN A 66 -12.27 11.26 5.96
C GLN A 66 -11.01 11.69 6.71
N ALA A 67 -9.84 11.39 6.16
CA ALA A 67 -8.56 11.71 6.80
C ALA A 67 -8.12 13.17 6.58
N LYS A 68 -8.82 13.90 5.74
CA LYS A 68 -8.49 15.29 5.44
C LYS A 68 -8.79 16.25 6.57
#